data_c4acc8b05bd240493b2690bbf780c0d0
#
_entry.id   c4acc8b05bd240493b2690bbf780c0d0
#
_cell.length_a   1.000
_cell.length_b   1.000
_cell.length_c   1.000
_cell.angle_alpha   90.00
_cell.angle_beta   90.00
_cell.angle_gamma   90.00
#
_symmetry.space_group_name_H-M   'P 1'
#
loop_
_entity.id
_entity.type
_entity.pdbx_description
1 polymer ?
#
loop_
_entity_poly.entity_id
_entity_poly.type
_entity_poly.pdbx_seq_one_letter_code
_entity_poly.pdbx_strand_id
1 'polypeptide(L)'
;MSLVGYTNAGKSTLFNGLVKARTYAADQLFATLDTTTRALWLGEAQGSVSLSDTVGFIRDLPHKLVEAFEATLHEAAEADLLLHVVDAASPVLAEQLAEVERVLEDIGASAVPQIWVYNKCDLLEDSQRSREPTDWTEVHPGVRRQRVFVSAATGDGLPALRQAIAEHTLARLNGATQPPIDQRFVEVVATAPGADPATILSPHLLPHQHA
;
A
#
# COMPACT_ATOMS: atom_id res chain seq x y z
N MET A 1 1.66 -8.04 -7.31
CA MET A 1 1.54 -7.25 -6.07
C MET A 1 2.74 -7.50 -5.19
N SER A 2 3.21 -6.49 -4.47
CA SER A 2 4.37 -6.64 -3.58
C SER A 2 4.07 -6.09 -2.18
N LEU A 3 4.56 -6.77 -1.14
CA LEU A 3 4.56 -6.27 0.22
C LEU A 3 5.73 -5.31 0.38
N VAL A 4 5.46 -4.10 0.83
CA VAL A 4 6.48 -3.11 1.17
C VAL A 4 6.25 -2.61 2.59
N GLY A 5 7.26 -2.02 3.20
CA GLY A 5 7.12 -1.48 4.54
C GLY A 5 8.39 -1.58 5.35
N TYR A 6 8.40 -0.88 6.47
CA TYR A 6 9.56 -0.83 7.35
C TYR A 6 9.94 -2.23 7.86
N THR A 7 11.23 -2.41 8.23
CA THR A 7 11.66 -3.67 8.84
C THR A 7 10.84 -3.95 10.11
N ASN A 8 10.56 -5.22 10.40
CA ASN A 8 9.74 -5.65 11.54
C ASN A 8 8.27 -5.19 11.55
N ALA A 9 7.74 -4.60 10.46
CA ALA A 9 6.31 -4.30 10.34
C ALA A 9 5.42 -5.56 10.24
N GLY A 10 6.02 -6.74 10.05
CA GLY A 10 5.34 -8.04 9.99
C GLY A 10 4.97 -8.49 8.58
N LYS A 11 5.71 -8.04 7.54
CA LYS A 11 5.45 -8.42 6.14
C LYS A 11 5.43 -9.93 5.92
N SER A 12 6.47 -10.65 6.34
CA SER A 12 6.56 -12.11 6.15
C SER A 12 5.50 -12.87 6.94
N THR A 13 5.12 -12.37 8.13
CA THR A 13 3.99 -12.92 8.91
C THR A 13 2.68 -12.74 8.15
N LEU A 14 2.45 -11.54 7.61
CA LEU A 14 1.26 -11.22 6.81
C LEU A 14 1.22 -12.04 5.53
N PHE A 15 2.35 -12.16 4.82
CA PHE A 15 2.50 -12.99 3.63
C PHE A 15 2.06 -14.44 3.93
N ASN A 16 2.61 -15.05 4.98
CA ASN A 16 2.27 -16.41 5.38
C ASN A 16 0.79 -16.56 5.76
N GLY A 17 0.21 -15.56 6.44
CA GLY A 17 -1.22 -15.53 6.77
C GLY A 17 -2.11 -15.45 5.54
N LEU A 18 -1.73 -14.67 4.55
CA LEU A 18 -2.48 -14.52 3.31
C LEU A 18 -2.39 -15.76 2.42
N VAL A 19 -1.22 -16.34 2.22
CA VAL A 19 -1.04 -17.51 1.34
C VAL A 19 -1.28 -18.85 2.05
N LYS A 20 -1.60 -18.84 3.36
CA LYS A 20 -1.76 -20.04 4.21
C LYS A 20 -0.53 -20.96 4.18
N ALA A 21 0.65 -20.40 3.92
CA ALA A 21 1.90 -21.14 3.97
C ALA A 21 2.34 -21.29 5.43
N ARG A 22 2.67 -22.52 5.85
CA ARG A 22 3.30 -22.79 7.15
C ARG A 22 4.80 -22.54 7.03
N THR A 23 5.22 -21.28 6.93
CA THR A 23 6.64 -20.94 6.90
C THR A 23 6.97 -20.18 8.19
N TYR A 24 8.11 -20.49 8.78
CA TYR A 24 8.57 -19.88 10.03
C TYR A 24 8.94 -18.41 9.76
N ALA A 25 8.18 -17.48 10.30
CA ALA A 25 8.58 -16.08 10.35
C ALA A 25 9.45 -15.88 11.60
N ALA A 26 10.72 -15.59 11.42
CA ALA A 26 11.61 -15.28 12.54
C ALA A 26 11.59 -13.76 12.80
N ASP A 27 11.58 -13.39 14.08
CA ASP A 27 11.77 -12.00 14.53
C ASP A 27 13.24 -11.58 14.32
N GLN A 28 13.66 -11.50 13.06
CA GLN A 28 15.00 -11.06 12.70
C GLN A 28 14.93 -9.87 11.75
N LEU A 29 15.86 -8.93 11.93
CA LEU A 29 16.10 -7.89 10.94
C LEU A 29 16.47 -8.58 9.62
N PHE A 30 15.78 -8.20 8.53
CA PHE A 30 15.95 -8.82 7.21
C PHE A 30 15.66 -10.34 7.18
N ALA A 31 14.51 -10.75 7.73
CA ALA A 31 14.06 -12.15 7.68
C ALA A 31 13.89 -12.65 6.23
N THR A 32 13.64 -11.74 5.28
CA THR A 32 13.56 -12.01 3.84
C THR A 32 14.72 -11.32 3.15
N LEU A 33 15.67 -12.11 2.64
CA LEU A 33 16.80 -11.64 1.83
C LEU A 33 16.53 -11.83 0.34
N ASP A 34 15.81 -12.89 -0.03
CA ASP A 34 15.38 -13.17 -1.39
C ASP A 34 13.87 -13.03 -1.49
N THR A 35 13.38 -12.41 -2.56
CA THR A 35 11.95 -12.26 -2.80
C THR A 35 11.28 -13.61 -2.89
N THR A 36 10.24 -13.81 -2.11
CA THR A 36 9.41 -15.00 -2.17
C THR A 36 8.07 -14.68 -2.80
N THR A 37 7.80 -15.23 -3.98
CA THR A 37 6.52 -15.02 -4.69
C THR A 37 5.63 -16.25 -4.58
N ARG A 38 4.34 -16.04 -4.29
CA ARG A 38 3.30 -17.08 -4.19
C ARG A 38 1.99 -16.61 -4.81
N ALA A 39 1.21 -17.56 -5.29
CA ALA A 39 -0.15 -17.30 -5.73
C ALA A 39 -1.06 -17.09 -4.52
N LEU A 40 -1.80 -15.99 -4.53
CA LEU A 40 -2.88 -15.68 -3.59
C LEU A 40 -4.21 -15.85 -4.30
N TRP A 41 -5.04 -16.79 -3.85
CA TRP A 41 -6.38 -16.99 -4.36
C TRP A 41 -7.36 -15.98 -3.74
N LEU A 42 -8.06 -15.21 -4.56
CA LEU A 42 -9.00 -14.17 -4.13
C LEU A 42 -10.48 -14.55 -4.31
N GLY A 43 -10.76 -15.67 -4.96
CA GLY A 43 -12.12 -16.12 -5.26
C GLY A 43 -12.33 -16.38 -6.75
N GLU A 44 -13.50 -16.92 -7.10
CA GLU A 44 -13.80 -17.33 -8.49
C GLU A 44 -13.82 -16.14 -9.47
N ALA A 45 -14.27 -14.98 -9.03
CA ALA A 45 -14.40 -13.80 -9.88
C ALA A 45 -13.05 -13.12 -10.19
N GLN A 46 -12.06 -13.21 -9.26
CA GLN A 46 -10.76 -12.55 -9.37
C GLN A 46 -9.61 -13.52 -9.73
N GLY A 47 -9.82 -14.82 -9.46
CA GLY A 47 -8.80 -15.84 -9.67
C GLY A 47 -7.63 -15.70 -8.71
N SER A 48 -6.44 -16.03 -9.19
CA SER A 48 -5.18 -15.92 -8.43
C SER A 48 -4.38 -14.71 -8.86
N VAL A 49 -3.76 -14.05 -7.89
CA VAL A 49 -2.79 -12.97 -8.11
C VAL A 49 -1.43 -13.37 -7.53
N SER A 50 -0.34 -12.87 -8.11
CA SER A 50 0.99 -13.03 -7.55
C SER A 50 1.20 -12.08 -6.38
N LEU A 51 1.63 -12.60 -5.22
CA LEU A 51 2.03 -11.84 -4.06
C LEU A 51 3.50 -12.12 -3.75
N SER A 52 4.31 -11.05 -3.67
CA SER A 52 5.74 -11.12 -3.35
C SER A 52 6.00 -10.53 -1.96
N ASP A 53 6.75 -11.27 -1.14
CA ASP A 53 7.33 -10.76 0.12
C ASP A 53 8.70 -10.15 -0.19
N THR A 54 8.88 -8.88 0.15
CA THR A 54 10.11 -8.14 -0.14
C THR A 54 10.91 -7.85 1.12
N VAL A 55 12.13 -7.36 0.94
CA VAL A 55 12.96 -6.95 2.08
C VAL A 55 12.33 -5.76 2.82
N GLY A 56 12.59 -5.66 4.13
CA GLY A 56 12.14 -4.51 4.94
C GLY A 56 12.99 -3.29 4.69
N PHE A 57 12.37 -2.14 4.53
CA PHE A 57 13.07 -0.86 4.49
C PHE A 57 13.56 -0.48 5.89
N ILE A 58 14.74 0.13 5.95
CA ILE A 58 15.32 0.68 7.17
C ILE A 58 15.77 2.11 6.93
N ARG A 59 15.85 2.89 8.01
CA ARG A 59 16.45 4.23 7.96
C ARG A 59 17.92 4.12 7.48
N ASP A 60 18.32 5.04 6.62
CA ASP A 60 19.68 5.11 6.10
C ASP A 60 20.17 3.79 5.47
N LEU A 61 19.42 3.26 4.48
CA LEU A 61 19.85 2.08 3.75
C LEU A 61 21.27 2.31 3.19
N PRO A 62 22.31 1.58 3.66
CA PRO A 62 23.64 1.75 3.13
C PRO A 62 23.67 1.50 1.63
N HIS A 63 24.35 2.36 0.86
CA HIS A 63 24.42 2.23 -0.61
C HIS A 63 24.81 0.84 -1.09
N LYS A 64 25.65 0.11 -0.35
CA LYS A 64 26.00 -1.28 -0.66
C LYS A 64 24.83 -2.26 -0.52
N LEU A 65 23.84 -1.98 0.33
CA LEU A 65 22.63 -2.79 0.46
C LEU A 65 21.59 -2.41 -0.60
N VAL A 66 21.59 -1.16 -1.08
CA VAL A 66 20.73 -0.76 -2.20
C VAL A 66 21.03 -1.62 -3.44
N GLU A 67 22.30 -1.79 -3.79
CA GLU A 67 22.72 -2.66 -4.91
C GLU A 67 22.32 -4.13 -4.69
N ALA A 68 22.45 -4.64 -3.45
CA ALA A 68 22.06 -6.00 -3.11
C ALA A 68 20.54 -6.24 -3.16
N PHE A 69 19.74 -5.18 -2.94
CA PHE A 69 18.27 -5.24 -2.92
C PHE A 69 17.63 -4.68 -4.20
N GLU A 70 18.44 -4.25 -5.17
CA GLU A 70 17.96 -3.63 -6.42
C GLU A 70 16.89 -4.48 -7.12
N ALA A 71 17.10 -5.80 -7.22
CA ALA A 71 16.11 -6.71 -7.80
C ALA A 71 14.78 -6.72 -7.04
N THR A 72 14.84 -6.68 -5.70
CA THR A 72 13.65 -6.68 -4.83
C THR A 72 12.92 -5.34 -4.88
N LEU A 73 13.67 -4.24 -4.95
CA LEU A 73 13.13 -2.90 -5.11
C LEU A 73 12.49 -2.72 -6.48
N HIS A 74 13.08 -3.30 -7.51
CA HIS A 74 12.53 -3.30 -8.87
C HIS A 74 11.19 -4.02 -8.96
N GLU A 75 11.04 -5.16 -8.27
CA GLU A 75 9.73 -5.85 -8.17
C GLU A 75 8.63 -4.97 -7.54
N ALA A 76 8.99 -4.11 -6.59
CA ALA A 76 8.03 -3.17 -6.02
C ALA A 76 7.63 -2.08 -7.03
N ALA A 77 8.59 -1.58 -7.83
CA ALA A 77 8.32 -0.57 -8.86
C ALA A 77 7.48 -1.12 -10.03
N GLU A 78 7.62 -2.40 -10.35
CA GLU A 78 6.86 -3.08 -11.39
C GLU A 78 5.53 -3.68 -10.90
N ALA A 79 5.23 -3.57 -9.62
CA ALA A 79 4.00 -4.13 -9.05
C ALA A 79 2.76 -3.35 -9.51
N ASP A 80 1.66 -4.06 -9.69
CA ASP A 80 0.36 -3.47 -9.98
C ASP A 80 -0.32 -2.86 -8.77
N LEU A 81 0.08 -3.30 -7.57
CA LEU A 81 -0.44 -2.88 -6.27
C LEU A 81 0.63 -3.12 -5.21
N LEU A 82 0.86 -2.15 -4.36
CA LEU A 82 1.67 -2.29 -3.16
C LEU A 82 0.79 -2.47 -1.93
N LEU A 83 1.10 -3.45 -1.12
CA LEU A 83 0.58 -3.58 0.23
C LEU A 83 1.62 -2.98 1.19
N HIS A 84 1.43 -1.72 1.58
CA HIS A 84 2.33 -1.03 2.49
C HIS A 84 2.01 -1.43 3.92
N VAL A 85 2.80 -2.34 4.47
CA VAL A 85 2.63 -2.89 5.82
C VAL A 85 3.24 -1.96 6.85
N VAL A 86 2.42 -1.54 7.79
CA VAL A 86 2.73 -0.56 8.84
C VAL A 86 2.54 -1.21 10.20
N ASP A 87 3.48 -1.03 11.11
CA ASP A 87 3.32 -1.43 12.51
C ASP A 87 2.43 -0.41 13.24
N ALA A 88 1.16 -0.77 13.44
CA ALA A 88 0.18 0.12 14.08
C ALA A 88 0.51 0.45 15.55
N ALA A 89 1.29 -0.39 16.22
CA ALA A 89 1.71 -0.19 17.59
C ALA A 89 3.05 0.57 17.73
N SER A 90 3.68 0.94 16.60
CA SER A 90 4.96 1.64 16.64
C SER A 90 4.81 3.08 17.15
N PRO A 91 5.58 3.50 18.18
CA PRO A 91 5.57 4.88 18.65
C PRO A 91 6.13 5.88 17.62
N VAL A 92 6.84 5.40 16.60
CA VAL A 92 7.45 6.18 15.52
C VAL A 92 6.79 5.88 14.16
N LEU A 93 5.52 5.49 14.16
CA LEU A 93 4.76 5.09 12.98
C LEU A 93 4.84 6.14 11.86
N ALA A 94 4.65 7.42 12.18
CA ALA A 94 4.67 8.50 11.20
C ALA A 94 6.04 8.65 10.51
N GLU A 95 7.13 8.49 11.27
CA GLU A 95 8.49 8.52 10.73
C GLU A 95 8.76 7.33 9.82
N GLN A 96 8.29 6.13 10.21
CA GLN A 96 8.44 4.91 9.40
C GLN A 96 7.65 5.00 8.09
N LEU A 97 6.44 5.55 8.13
CA LEU A 97 5.64 5.81 6.92
C LEU A 97 6.40 6.75 5.97
N ALA A 98 6.87 7.90 6.47
CA ALA A 98 7.58 8.88 5.66
C ALA A 98 8.86 8.29 5.04
N GLU A 99 9.58 7.45 5.78
CA GLU A 99 10.80 6.80 5.27
C GLU A 99 10.49 5.81 4.13
N VAL A 100 9.42 5.01 4.28
CA VAL A 100 9.01 4.08 3.22
C VAL A 100 8.54 4.83 1.98
N GLU A 101 7.75 5.91 2.14
CA GLU A 101 7.30 6.74 1.02
C GLU A 101 8.49 7.34 0.27
N ARG A 102 9.53 7.83 0.98
CA ARG A 102 10.75 8.33 0.37
C ARG A 102 11.47 7.27 -0.46
N VAL A 103 11.61 6.05 0.09
CA VAL A 103 12.25 4.95 -0.66
C VAL A 103 11.43 4.58 -1.89
N LEU A 104 10.10 4.55 -1.79
CA LEU A 104 9.22 4.29 -2.95
C LEU A 104 9.35 5.38 -4.03
N GLU A 105 9.58 6.63 -3.62
CA GLU A 105 9.86 7.73 -4.54
C GLU A 105 11.22 7.54 -5.24
N ASP A 106 12.27 7.23 -4.47
CA ASP A 106 13.64 7.02 -4.97
C ASP A 106 13.71 5.90 -6.02
N ILE A 107 12.89 4.84 -5.87
CA ILE A 107 12.83 3.72 -6.83
C ILE A 107 11.78 3.90 -7.93
N GLY A 108 11.10 5.05 -8.00
CA GLY A 108 10.08 5.34 -9.00
C GLY A 108 8.74 4.60 -8.79
N ALA A 109 8.47 4.08 -7.59
CA ALA A 109 7.27 3.34 -7.26
C ALA A 109 6.15 4.19 -6.64
N SER A 110 6.33 5.50 -6.50
CA SER A 110 5.36 6.42 -5.88
C SER A 110 4.01 6.47 -6.60
N ALA A 111 4.00 6.22 -7.92
CA ALA A 111 2.79 6.19 -8.74
C ALA A 111 2.04 4.85 -8.67
N VAL A 112 2.63 3.81 -8.10
CA VAL A 112 1.99 2.50 -7.95
C VAL A 112 0.87 2.62 -6.91
N PRO A 113 -0.34 2.13 -7.19
CA PRO A 113 -1.44 2.12 -6.23
C PRO A 113 -1.04 1.41 -4.94
N GLN A 114 -1.50 1.94 -3.79
CA GLN A 114 -1.15 1.42 -2.48
C GLN A 114 -2.40 1.16 -1.63
N ILE A 115 -2.39 0.04 -0.90
CA ILE A 115 -3.24 -0.20 0.27
C ILE A 115 -2.33 -0.17 1.50
N TRP A 116 -2.65 0.69 2.48
CA TRP A 116 -1.93 0.72 3.74
C TRP A 116 -2.49 -0.32 4.70
N VAL A 117 -1.65 -1.28 5.09
CA VAL A 117 -2.02 -2.39 5.96
C VAL A 117 -1.48 -2.12 7.35
N TYR A 118 -2.32 -1.61 8.24
CA TYR A 118 -2.01 -1.35 9.64
C TYR A 118 -2.01 -2.67 10.40
N ASN A 119 -0.85 -3.26 10.54
CA ASN A 119 -0.63 -4.56 11.17
C ASN A 119 -0.36 -4.43 12.67
N LYS A 120 -0.43 -5.53 13.39
CA LYS A 120 -0.24 -5.66 14.85
C LYS A 120 -1.30 -4.94 15.66
N CYS A 121 -2.53 -4.86 15.14
CA CYS A 121 -3.66 -4.27 15.87
C CYS A 121 -4.01 -5.00 17.17
N ASP A 122 -3.57 -6.25 17.32
CA ASP A 122 -3.67 -7.02 18.56
C ASP A 122 -2.88 -6.40 19.73
N LEU A 123 -1.83 -5.61 19.44
CA LEU A 123 -1.02 -4.93 20.44
C LEU A 123 -1.58 -3.56 20.86
N LEU A 124 -2.61 -3.07 20.18
CA LEU A 124 -3.24 -1.80 20.51
C LEU A 124 -4.25 -1.97 21.67
N GLU A 125 -4.37 -0.93 22.49
CA GLU A 125 -5.45 -0.84 23.45
C GLU A 125 -6.79 -0.67 22.72
N ASP A 126 -7.91 -1.07 23.36
CA ASP A 126 -9.25 -0.99 22.76
C ASP A 126 -9.63 0.42 22.31
N SER A 127 -9.15 1.43 23.03
CA SER A 127 -9.35 2.86 22.69
C SER A 127 -8.64 3.32 21.42
N GLN A 128 -7.58 2.61 21.03
CA GLN A 128 -6.73 2.91 19.87
C GLN A 128 -7.11 2.09 18.63
N ARG A 129 -7.89 1.03 18.83
CA ARG A 129 -8.33 0.17 17.72
C ARG A 129 -9.36 0.86 16.85
N SER A 130 -9.22 0.73 15.54
CA SER A 130 -10.28 1.15 14.62
C SER A 130 -11.54 0.29 14.87
N ARG A 131 -12.71 0.93 14.85
CA ARG A 131 -14.01 0.24 14.91
C ARG A 131 -14.38 -0.44 13.60
N GLU A 132 -13.89 0.12 12.50
CA GLU A 132 -14.13 -0.41 11.17
C GLU A 132 -12.87 -1.17 10.69
N PRO A 133 -13.03 -2.28 9.96
CA PRO A 133 -11.90 -3.05 9.44
C PRO A 133 -11.13 -2.31 8.36
N THR A 134 -11.77 -1.32 7.71
CA THR A 134 -11.16 -0.49 6.65
C THR A 134 -11.65 0.94 6.74
N ASP A 135 -10.80 1.88 6.37
CA ASP A 135 -11.19 3.28 6.15
C ASP A 135 -10.32 3.92 5.05
N TRP A 136 -10.53 5.23 4.83
CA TRP A 136 -9.75 6.01 3.89
C TRP A 136 -9.11 7.20 4.59
N THR A 137 -7.84 7.44 4.29
CA THR A 137 -7.11 8.61 4.79
C THR A 137 -6.59 9.45 3.63
N GLU A 138 -6.60 10.75 3.79
CA GLU A 138 -5.95 11.67 2.87
C GLU A 138 -4.49 11.83 3.28
N VAL A 139 -3.56 11.51 2.36
CA VAL A 139 -2.11 11.57 2.62
C VAL A 139 -1.51 12.86 2.08
N HIS A 140 -2.07 13.38 0.97
CA HIS A 140 -1.76 14.67 0.37
C HIS A 140 -3.05 15.25 -0.21
N PRO A 141 -3.14 16.55 -0.47
CA PRO A 141 -4.32 17.15 -1.07
C PRO A 141 -4.79 16.39 -2.32
N GLY A 142 -5.99 15.83 -2.26
CA GLY A 142 -6.58 15.04 -3.34
C GLY A 142 -6.05 13.60 -3.48
N VAL A 143 -5.10 13.16 -2.66
CA VAL A 143 -4.57 11.79 -2.69
C VAL A 143 -5.05 11.01 -1.47
N ARG A 144 -5.92 10.02 -1.70
CA ARG A 144 -6.45 9.16 -0.65
C ARG A 144 -5.83 7.77 -0.72
N ARG A 145 -5.60 7.19 0.44
CA ARG A 145 -5.16 5.80 0.60
C ARG A 145 -6.17 5.02 1.42
N GLN A 146 -6.50 3.81 0.97
CA GLN A 146 -7.27 2.88 1.77
C GLN A 146 -6.39 2.31 2.88
N ARG A 147 -6.91 2.31 4.12
CA ARG A 147 -6.29 1.61 5.24
C ARG A 147 -7.08 0.37 5.57
N VAL A 148 -6.37 -0.70 5.90
CA VAL A 148 -6.96 -1.96 6.37
C VAL A 148 -6.26 -2.33 7.67
N PHE A 149 -7.05 -2.59 8.73
CA PHE A 149 -6.54 -2.88 10.06
C PHE A 149 -6.51 -4.39 10.27
N VAL A 150 -5.33 -4.93 10.59
CA VAL A 150 -5.12 -6.37 10.70
C VAL A 150 -4.24 -6.74 11.89
N SER A 151 -4.33 -7.99 12.29
CA SER A 151 -3.29 -8.68 13.03
C SER A 151 -2.86 -9.92 12.24
N ALA A 152 -1.68 -9.87 11.66
CA ALA A 152 -1.13 -11.02 10.95
C ALA A 152 -0.85 -12.21 11.89
N ALA A 153 -0.65 -11.94 13.19
CA ALA A 153 -0.40 -12.96 14.21
C ALA A 153 -1.67 -13.73 14.57
N THR A 154 -2.80 -13.05 14.75
CA THR A 154 -4.09 -13.67 15.12
C THR A 154 -4.94 -14.07 13.91
N GLY A 155 -4.71 -13.43 12.77
CA GLY A 155 -5.53 -13.56 11.56
C GLY A 155 -6.67 -12.57 11.47
N ASP A 156 -6.86 -11.72 12.49
CA ASP A 156 -7.91 -10.70 12.49
C ASP A 156 -7.69 -9.69 11.34
N GLY A 157 -8.78 -9.29 10.68
CA GLY A 157 -8.75 -8.34 9.57
C GLY A 157 -8.25 -8.92 8.24
N LEU A 158 -7.65 -10.13 8.18
CA LEU A 158 -7.20 -10.74 6.92
C LEU A 158 -8.33 -10.94 5.89
N PRO A 159 -9.57 -11.30 6.27
CA PRO A 159 -10.68 -11.34 5.32
C PRO A 159 -10.96 -9.98 4.68
N ALA A 160 -10.95 -8.89 5.46
CA ALA A 160 -11.14 -7.53 4.94
C ALA A 160 -10.00 -7.12 4.00
N LEU A 161 -8.76 -7.48 4.31
CA LEU A 161 -7.63 -7.24 3.43
C LEU A 161 -7.76 -8.00 2.10
N ARG A 162 -8.17 -9.27 2.13
CA ARG A 162 -8.44 -10.04 0.91
C ARG A 162 -9.52 -9.40 0.06
N GLN A 163 -10.59 -8.88 0.69
CA GLN A 163 -11.66 -8.19 -0.01
C GLN A 163 -11.13 -6.90 -0.66
N ALA A 164 -10.37 -6.06 0.06
CA ALA A 164 -9.79 -4.84 -0.48
C ALA A 164 -8.87 -5.11 -1.69
N ILE A 165 -8.04 -6.16 -1.61
CA ILE A 165 -7.21 -6.61 -2.74
C ILE A 165 -8.07 -7.05 -3.93
N ALA A 166 -9.13 -7.82 -3.67
CA ALA A 166 -10.04 -8.31 -4.70
C ALA A 166 -10.77 -7.17 -5.42
N GLU A 167 -11.26 -6.18 -4.66
CA GLU A 167 -11.91 -4.98 -5.20
C GLU A 167 -10.97 -4.17 -6.09
N HIS A 168 -9.71 -3.96 -5.63
CA HIS A 168 -8.69 -3.28 -6.42
C HIS A 168 -8.38 -4.03 -7.73
N THR A 169 -8.24 -5.36 -7.65
CA THR A 169 -7.96 -6.21 -8.82
C THR A 169 -9.10 -6.14 -9.84
N LEU A 170 -10.36 -6.19 -9.38
CA LEU A 170 -11.53 -6.06 -10.25
C LEU A 170 -11.62 -4.68 -10.89
N ALA A 171 -11.42 -3.61 -10.12
CA ALA A 171 -11.43 -2.25 -10.64
C ALA A 171 -10.43 -2.09 -11.79
N ARG A 172 -9.23 -2.65 -11.63
CA ARG A 172 -8.19 -2.64 -12.67
C ARG A 172 -8.59 -3.45 -13.91
N LEU A 173 -9.11 -4.67 -13.74
CA LEU A 173 -9.55 -5.52 -14.85
C LEU A 173 -10.68 -4.86 -15.66
N ASN A 174 -11.53 -4.07 -15.02
CA ASN A 174 -12.62 -3.33 -15.65
C ASN A 174 -12.18 -1.97 -16.23
N GLY A 175 -10.89 -1.64 -16.23
CA GLY A 175 -10.35 -0.37 -16.74
C GLY A 175 -10.63 0.83 -15.84
N ALA A 176 -11.09 0.62 -14.63
CA ALA A 176 -11.28 1.69 -13.64
C ALA A 176 -9.92 2.04 -13.03
N THR A 177 -9.33 3.16 -13.47
CA THR A 177 -7.99 3.60 -13.05
C THR A 177 -8.00 4.32 -11.69
N GLN A 178 -9.16 4.56 -11.08
CA GLN A 178 -9.29 5.20 -9.77
C GLN A 178 -10.32 4.47 -8.90
N PRO A 179 -10.07 4.37 -7.57
CA PRO A 179 -11.10 3.91 -6.65
C PRO A 179 -12.31 4.85 -6.74
N PRO A 180 -13.53 4.33 -6.55
CA PRO A 180 -14.74 5.15 -6.61
C PRO A 180 -14.58 6.31 -5.62
N ILE A 181 -14.71 7.53 -6.13
CA ILE A 181 -14.79 8.74 -5.29
C ILE A 181 -16.05 8.57 -4.45
N ASP A 182 -15.92 8.57 -3.15
CA ASP A 182 -17.07 8.53 -2.25
C ASP A 182 -17.95 9.75 -2.56
N GLN A 183 -19.15 9.50 -3.08
CA GLN A 183 -20.08 10.53 -3.54
C GLN A 183 -20.44 11.56 -2.46
N ARG A 184 -20.23 11.24 -1.18
CA ARG A 184 -20.40 12.16 -0.06
C ARG A 184 -19.45 13.37 -0.09
N PHE A 185 -18.36 13.30 -0.85
CA PHE A 185 -17.36 14.38 -0.96
C PHE A 185 -17.44 15.19 -2.26
N VAL A 186 -18.27 14.80 -3.22
CA VAL A 186 -18.45 15.54 -4.48
C VAL A 186 -19.27 16.83 -4.25
N GLU A 187 -20.16 16.84 -3.25
CA GLU A 187 -21.01 18.01 -2.96
C GLU A 187 -20.27 19.20 -2.34
N VAL A 188 -19.12 18.98 -1.69
CA VAL A 188 -18.40 20.07 -1.00
C VAL A 188 -17.65 20.98 -1.97
N VAL A 189 -17.26 20.50 -3.15
CA VAL A 189 -16.55 21.32 -4.16
C VAL A 189 -17.53 22.14 -5.01
N ALA A 190 -18.77 21.69 -5.14
CA ALA A 190 -19.79 22.37 -5.95
C ALA A 190 -20.45 23.59 -5.26
N THR A 191 -20.22 23.79 -3.96
CA THR A 191 -20.84 24.86 -3.17
C THR A 191 -19.91 26.05 -2.86
N ALA A 192 -18.71 26.09 -3.41
CA ALA A 192 -17.87 27.30 -3.32
C ALA A 192 -18.40 28.35 -4.32
N PRO A 193 -18.94 29.50 -3.87
CA PRO A 193 -19.48 30.51 -4.77
C PRO A 193 -18.32 31.17 -5.55
N GLY A 194 -18.24 30.88 -6.85
CA GLY A 194 -17.31 31.55 -7.77
C GLY A 194 -16.44 30.67 -8.68
N ALA A 195 -16.59 29.35 -8.67
CA ALA A 195 -15.84 28.49 -9.59
C ALA A 195 -16.63 28.28 -10.89
N ASP A 196 -16.16 28.86 -11.99
CA ASP A 196 -16.67 28.65 -13.33
C ASP A 196 -16.30 27.23 -13.81
N PRO A 197 -17.27 26.37 -14.14
CA PRO A 197 -17.00 24.98 -14.54
C PRO A 197 -16.25 24.86 -15.89
N ALA A 198 -16.07 25.94 -16.63
CA ALA A 198 -15.38 25.95 -17.93
C ALA A 198 -13.83 25.93 -17.83
N THR A 199 -13.25 26.13 -16.65
CA THR A 199 -11.79 26.26 -16.48
C THR A 199 -11.06 24.95 -16.19
N ILE A 200 -11.78 23.85 -15.99
CA ILE A 200 -11.20 22.57 -15.54
C ILE A 200 -10.80 21.63 -16.70
N LEU A 201 -11.12 21.96 -17.95
CA LEU A 201 -10.90 21.08 -19.11
C LEU A 201 -10.06 21.74 -20.23
N SER A 202 -8.87 22.24 -19.89
CA SER A 202 -7.92 22.59 -20.95
C SER A 202 -6.54 21.99 -20.66
N PRO A 203 -6.07 21.00 -21.42
CA PRO A 203 -4.66 20.61 -21.39
C PRO A 203 -3.80 21.71 -21.97
N HIS A 204 -2.83 22.19 -21.21
CA HIS A 204 -1.86 23.19 -21.62
C HIS A 204 -1.08 22.77 -22.86
N LEU A 205 -1.38 23.39 -23.98
CA LEU A 205 -0.48 23.50 -25.13
C LEU A 205 0.59 24.55 -24.78
N LEU A 206 1.83 24.13 -24.64
CA LEU A 206 2.99 25.01 -24.56
C LEU A 206 3.24 25.63 -25.95
N PRO A 207 3.49 26.92 -26.08
CA PRO A 207 3.87 27.50 -27.34
C PRO A 207 5.36 27.24 -27.63
N HIS A 208 5.65 26.65 -28.79
CA HIS A 208 6.97 26.67 -29.39
C HIS A 208 7.29 28.14 -29.76
N GLN A 209 8.37 28.67 -29.22
CA GLN A 209 9.01 29.87 -29.75
C GLN A 209 10.20 29.45 -30.61
N HIS A 210 10.09 29.76 -31.90
CA HIS A 210 11.22 29.92 -32.83
C HIS A 210 11.70 31.35 -32.77
N ALA A 211 12.97 31.53 -32.50
CA ALA A 211 13.89 32.49 -33.17
C ALA A 211 15.26 32.36 -32.52
#